data_08ff5cf37adf038a5b159f21fa5c358d
#
_entry.id   08ff5cf37adf038a5b159f21fa5c358d
#
_cell.length_a   1.000
_cell.length_b   1.000
_cell.length_c   1.000
_cell.angle_alpha   90.00
_cell.angle_beta   90.00
_cell.angle_gamma   90.00
#
_symmetry.space_group_name_H-M   'P 1'
#
loop_
_entity.id
_entity.type
_entity.pdbx_description
1 polymer ?
#
loop_
_entity_poly.entity_id
_entity_poly.type
_entity_poly.pdbx_seq_one_letter_code
_entity_poly.pdbx_strand_id
1 'polypeptide(L)' 'MSTLHHDDLFDTCNNAWDIRPCFNGVGSWEVFDDTGSIHDTYDTIDEARKAREELVLQAWEDLLQ' A
#
# COMPACT_ATOMS: atom_id res chain seq x y z
N MET A 1 -28.53 0.73 11.48
CA MET A 1 -27.24 0.81 11.93
C MET A 1 -26.24 0.21 10.98
N SER A 2 -25.23 0.83 10.76
CA SER A 2 -24.26 0.27 9.89
C SER A 2 -22.99 -0.03 10.65
N THR A 3 -22.50 -1.19 10.42
CA THR A 3 -21.19 -1.53 10.87
C THR A 3 -20.31 -1.51 9.64
N LEU A 4 -19.05 -1.24 9.88
CA LEU A 4 -18.10 -1.35 8.80
C LEU A 4 -17.98 -2.82 8.40
N HIS A 5 -18.16 -3.07 7.13
CA HIS A 5 -17.95 -4.39 6.59
C HIS A 5 -16.45 -4.65 6.42
N HIS A 6 -16.07 -5.91 6.36
CA HIS A 6 -14.68 -6.27 6.13
C HIS A 6 -14.16 -5.62 4.85
N ASP A 7 -15.00 -5.56 3.81
CA ASP A 7 -14.61 -4.94 2.55
C ASP A 7 -14.28 -3.47 2.71
N ASP A 8 -15.06 -2.75 3.52
CA ASP A 8 -14.81 -1.34 3.75
C ASP A 8 -13.49 -1.11 4.48
N LEU A 9 -13.20 -1.94 5.48
CA LEU A 9 -11.95 -1.86 6.21
C LEU A 9 -10.77 -2.20 5.32
N PHE A 10 -10.93 -3.20 4.47
CA PHE A 10 -9.89 -3.59 3.54
C PHE A 10 -9.61 -2.48 2.53
N ASP A 11 -10.66 -1.85 2.03
CA ASP A 11 -10.50 -0.72 1.11
C ASP A 11 -9.76 0.43 1.75
N THR A 12 -10.03 0.70 3.02
CA THR A 12 -9.32 1.74 3.76
C THR A 12 -7.83 1.43 3.83
N CYS A 13 -7.48 0.21 4.15
CA CYS A 13 -6.08 -0.22 4.19
C CYS A 13 -5.45 -0.19 2.80
N ASN A 14 -6.21 -0.63 1.80
CA ASN A 14 -5.75 -0.67 0.44
C ASN A 14 -5.45 0.73 -0.10
N ASN A 15 -6.25 1.72 0.29
CA ASN A 15 -6.07 3.10 -0.15
C ASN A 15 -4.99 3.84 0.63
N ALA A 16 -4.53 3.29 1.75
CA ALA A 16 -3.46 3.89 2.54
C ALA A 16 -2.11 3.79 1.85
N TRP A 17 -1.96 2.93 0.87
CA TRP A 17 -0.71 2.71 0.17
C TRP A 17 -0.90 2.81 -1.33
N ASP A 18 0.07 3.36 -2.01
CA ASP A 18 0.01 3.51 -3.46
C ASP A 18 1.41 3.31 -4.06
N ILE A 19 1.45 3.16 -5.36
CA ILE A 19 2.68 2.91 -6.11
C ILE A 19 2.78 3.93 -7.24
N ARG A 20 3.98 4.43 -7.45
CA ARG A 20 4.24 5.31 -8.59
C ARG A 20 5.67 5.13 -9.08
N PRO A 21 5.95 5.47 -10.36
CA PRO A 21 7.34 5.41 -10.84
C PRO A 21 8.20 6.46 -10.15
N CYS A 22 9.43 6.07 -9.84
CA CYS A 22 10.41 7.00 -9.29
C CYS A 22 10.91 7.93 -10.38
N PHE A 23 10.92 9.22 -10.10
CA PHE A 23 11.43 10.18 -11.06
C PHE A 23 12.95 10.16 -11.19
N ASN A 24 13.62 9.75 -10.13
CA ASN A 24 15.07 9.80 -10.08
C ASN A 24 15.74 8.53 -10.57
N GLY A 25 14.98 7.48 -10.81
CA GLY A 25 15.55 6.21 -11.22
C GLY A 25 14.81 5.66 -12.41
N VAL A 26 15.55 5.23 -13.43
CA VAL A 26 14.95 4.59 -14.58
C VAL A 26 14.53 3.18 -14.17
N GLY A 27 13.23 2.89 -14.34
CA GLY A 27 12.71 1.57 -14.04
C GLY A 27 12.49 1.27 -12.58
N SER A 28 12.54 2.29 -11.73
CA SER A 28 12.27 2.09 -10.29
C SER A 28 10.86 2.50 -9.94
N TRP A 29 10.32 1.86 -8.91
CA TRP A 29 8.96 2.12 -8.42
C TRP A 29 9.00 2.36 -6.93
N GLU A 30 8.21 3.31 -6.46
CA GLU A 30 8.14 3.61 -5.04
C GLU A 30 6.75 3.33 -4.48
N VAL A 31 6.74 2.83 -3.25
CA VAL A 31 5.51 2.61 -2.49
C VAL A 31 5.44 3.70 -1.44
N PHE A 32 4.35 4.43 -1.40
CA PHE A 32 4.18 5.54 -0.48
C PHE A 32 2.82 5.47 0.20
N ASP A 33 2.72 6.12 1.36
CA ASP A 33 1.48 6.14 2.12
C ASP A 33 0.64 7.37 1.76
N ASP A 34 -0.51 7.49 2.43
CA ASP A 34 -1.45 8.57 2.15
C ASP A 34 -0.95 9.94 2.61
N THR A 35 0.13 9.98 3.37
CA THR A 35 0.76 11.25 3.76
C THR A 35 1.83 11.67 2.76
N GLY A 36 2.16 10.81 1.80
CA GLY A 36 3.20 11.06 0.83
C GLY A 36 4.57 10.57 1.26
N SER A 37 4.67 9.92 2.41
CA SER A 37 5.93 9.37 2.87
C SER A 37 6.25 8.08 2.12
N ILE A 38 7.44 8.00 1.57
CA ILE A 38 7.88 6.85 0.81
C ILE A 38 8.32 5.75 1.77
N HIS A 39 7.73 4.57 1.63
CA HIS A 39 8.10 3.43 2.45
C HIS A 39 9.37 2.77 1.93
N ASP A 40 9.41 2.50 0.62
CA ASP A 40 10.57 1.85 0.00
C ASP A 40 10.47 1.98 -1.51
N THR A 41 11.56 1.61 -2.18
CA THR A 41 11.63 1.61 -3.63
C THR A 41 11.97 0.22 -4.14
N TYR A 42 11.52 -0.09 -5.36
CA TYR A 42 11.69 -1.42 -5.95
C TYR A 42 12.06 -1.29 -7.41
N ASP A 43 12.76 -2.29 -7.93
CA ASP A 43 13.24 -2.27 -9.30
C ASP A 43 12.14 -2.54 -10.32
N THR A 44 11.13 -3.30 -9.93
CA THR A 44 10.03 -3.65 -10.83
C THR A 44 8.70 -3.32 -10.19
N ILE A 45 7.70 -3.11 -11.04
CA ILE A 45 6.35 -2.85 -10.54
C ILE A 45 5.78 -4.08 -9.83
N ASP A 46 6.17 -5.26 -10.24
CA ASP A 46 5.69 -6.49 -9.61
C ASP A 46 6.19 -6.58 -8.17
N GLU A 47 7.45 -6.21 -7.94
CA GLU A 47 8.00 -6.19 -6.59
C GLU A 47 7.29 -5.14 -5.73
N ALA A 48 7.03 -3.96 -6.31
CA ALA A 48 6.34 -2.90 -5.60
C ALA A 48 4.91 -3.31 -5.25
N ARG A 49 4.23 -3.97 -6.17
CA ARG A 49 2.87 -4.45 -5.92
C ARG A 49 2.84 -5.49 -4.81
N LYS A 50 3.80 -6.39 -4.81
CA LYS A 50 3.89 -7.41 -3.79
C LYS A 50 4.13 -6.79 -2.42
N ALA A 51 5.05 -5.83 -2.35
CA ALA A 51 5.33 -5.13 -1.11
C ALA A 51 4.12 -4.36 -0.61
N ARG A 52 3.42 -3.68 -1.52
CA ARG A 52 2.19 -2.96 -1.17
C ARG A 52 1.14 -3.91 -0.62
N GLU A 53 0.98 -5.05 -1.26
CA GLU A 53 0.01 -6.04 -0.80
C GLU A 53 0.32 -6.51 0.61
N GLU A 54 1.58 -6.76 0.90
CA GLU A 54 1.99 -7.16 2.24
C GLU A 54 1.71 -6.07 3.27
N LEU A 55 1.95 -4.81 2.92
CA LEU A 55 1.66 -3.70 3.81
C LEU A 55 0.16 -3.56 4.06
N VAL A 56 -0.65 -3.73 3.02
CA VAL A 56 -2.10 -3.68 3.15
C VAL A 56 -2.59 -4.79 4.05
N LEU A 57 -2.09 -6.00 3.85
CA LEU A 57 -2.49 -7.14 4.67
C LEU A 57 -2.07 -6.97 6.12
N GLN A 58 -0.90 -6.42 6.35
CA GLN A 58 -0.44 -6.17 7.71
C GLN A 58 -1.32 -5.14 8.41
N ALA A 59 -1.66 -4.07 7.73
CA ALA A 59 -2.55 -3.05 8.27
C ALA A 59 -3.93 -3.63 8.56
N TRP A 60 -4.40 -4.48 7.66
CA TRP A 60 -5.68 -5.18 7.82
C TRP A 60 -5.67 -6.07 9.06
N GLU A 61 -4.61 -6.83 9.25
CA GLU A 61 -4.48 -7.68 10.42
C GLU A 61 -4.44 -6.87 11.71
N ASP A 62 -3.78 -5.74 11.70
CA ASP A 62 -3.72 -4.85 12.86
C ASP A 62 -5.10 -4.33 13.24
N LEU A 63 -5.94 -4.06 12.25
CA LEU A 63 -7.30 -3.60 12.51
C LEU A 63 -8.19 -4.69 13.12
N LEU A 64 -7.86 -5.94 12.88
CA LEU A 64 -8.66 -7.06 13.39
C LEU A 64 -8.31 -7.44 14.82
N GLN A 65 -7.26 -6.87 15.39
CA GLN A 65 -6.85 -7.18 16.76
C GLN A 65 -7.47 -6.29 17.82
#